data_a73ee0b92639f17cce560c8b12934f9c
#
_entry.id   a73ee0b92639f17cce560c8b12934f9c
#
_cell.length_a   1.000
_cell.length_b   1.000
_cell.length_c   1.000
_cell.angle_alpha   90.00
_cell.angle_beta   90.00
_cell.angle_gamma   90.00
#
_symmetry.space_group_name_H-M   'P 1'
#
loop_
_entity.id
_entity.type
_entity.pdbx_description
1 polymer ?
#
loop_
_entity_poly.entity_id
_entity_poly.type
_entity_poly.pdbx_seq_one_letter_code
_entity_poly.pdbx_strand_id
1 'polypeptide(L)'
;MLSKAIQLTKSIYQSFLPAPDTPSTPPGAKGEIQPEKDSAPSGQTDQIDYNKLHTSNAARLVDIEHSSVLVVGANTGEDCREFIDLGASRVDGLDVIDEVGAAFTNERTTYYKQSIERTNLQSNQYDLIFSFATMEHVTDIHAGFTEMARLLKPGGVLYSIAAPLWNSAYGHHMTCFHGHPWVHLVFDRSGILSYANQNGIQGERGHDIVDIVDYMLDLKFFNKRSSAEYLDAAARQRCLSIARNDLEGGDPTLLNHPLGQAVLQRYRSDEILPVVHTLIATKTA
;
A
#
# COMPACT_ATOMS: atom_id res chain seq x y z
N MET A 1 13.71 -8.75 9.81
CA MET A 1 12.45 -8.23 10.36
C MET A 1 11.72 -7.31 9.37
N LEU A 2 12.37 -6.32 8.77
CA LEU A 2 11.74 -5.39 7.82
C LEU A 2 11.08 -6.09 6.62
N SER A 3 11.77 -7.05 5.98
CA SER A 3 11.26 -7.84 4.84
C SER A 3 9.95 -8.58 5.14
N LYS A 4 9.83 -9.16 6.35
CA LYS A 4 8.59 -9.83 6.77
C LYS A 4 7.45 -8.84 7.07
N ALA A 5 7.78 -7.62 7.50
CA ALA A 5 6.78 -6.58 7.75
C ALA A 5 6.16 -6.09 6.44
N ILE A 6 6.97 -5.84 5.40
CA ILE A 6 6.51 -5.38 4.08
C ILE A 6 5.65 -6.45 3.39
N GLN A 7 6.05 -7.74 3.46
CA GLN A 7 5.19 -8.83 2.99
C GLN A 7 3.85 -8.87 3.73
N LEU A 8 3.85 -8.51 5.00
CA LEU A 8 2.64 -8.43 5.79
C LEU A 8 1.74 -7.29 5.35
N THR A 9 2.30 -6.12 5.09
CA THR A 9 1.55 -4.94 4.63
C THR A 9 0.75 -5.29 3.37
N LYS A 10 1.37 -5.99 2.42
CA LYS A 10 0.69 -6.47 1.20
C LYS A 10 -0.45 -7.45 1.50
N SER A 11 -0.27 -8.36 2.46
CA SER A 11 -1.32 -9.30 2.89
C SER A 11 -2.46 -8.62 3.67
N ILE A 12 -2.14 -7.62 4.47
CA ILE A 12 -3.12 -6.85 5.24
C ILE A 12 -3.95 -5.95 4.31
N TYR A 13 -3.33 -5.35 3.29
CA TYR A 13 -4.03 -4.59 2.26
C TYR A 13 -5.17 -5.40 1.63
N GLN A 14 -4.95 -6.69 1.39
CA GLN A 14 -5.96 -7.61 0.85
C GLN A 14 -7.20 -7.77 1.75
N SER A 15 -7.09 -7.55 3.04
CA SER A 15 -8.19 -7.73 3.99
C SER A 15 -9.05 -6.48 4.21
N PHE A 16 -8.62 -5.31 3.73
CA PHE A 16 -9.30 -4.03 4.01
C PHE A 16 -9.96 -3.35 2.82
N LEU A 17 -9.72 -3.82 1.59
CA LEU A 17 -10.41 -3.27 0.43
C LEU A 17 -11.80 -3.92 0.26
N PRO A 18 -12.84 -3.12 -0.03
CA PRO A 18 -14.09 -3.67 -0.51
C PRO A 18 -13.84 -4.43 -1.83
N ALA A 19 -14.58 -5.51 -2.04
CA ALA A 19 -14.55 -6.19 -3.34
C ALA A 19 -14.80 -5.16 -4.46
N PRO A 20 -14.04 -5.20 -5.58
CA PRO A 20 -14.27 -4.28 -6.68
C PRO A 20 -15.71 -4.40 -7.15
N ASP A 21 -16.38 -3.26 -7.36
CA ASP A 21 -17.70 -3.22 -7.96
C ASP A 21 -17.68 -4.00 -9.27
N THR A 22 -18.43 -5.08 -9.34
CA THR A 22 -18.70 -5.77 -10.61
C THR A 22 -19.40 -4.78 -11.52
N PRO A 23 -18.97 -4.61 -12.79
CA PRO A 23 -19.64 -3.69 -13.70
C PRO A 23 -21.12 -4.08 -13.81
N SER A 24 -22.00 -3.15 -13.47
CA SER A 24 -23.45 -3.32 -13.54
C SER A 24 -23.83 -3.66 -14.97
N THR A 25 -24.39 -4.84 -15.17
CA THR A 25 -25.01 -5.25 -16.44
C THR A 25 -26.18 -4.29 -16.75
N PRO A 26 -26.30 -3.79 -17.99
CA PRO A 26 -27.41 -2.92 -18.34
C PRO A 26 -28.74 -3.70 -18.25
N PRO A 27 -29.84 -3.07 -17.87
CA PRO A 27 -31.16 -3.73 -17.71
C PRO A 27 -31.75 -4.05 -19.06
N GLY A 28 -31.97 -5.33 -19.35
CA GLY A 28 -32.82 -5.74 -20.50
C GLY A 28 -32.53 -7.14 -21.03
N ALA A 29 -33.01 -8.19 -20.36
CA ALA A 29 -33.45 -9.41 -21.00
C ALA A 29 -34.28 -10.23 -19.99
N LYS A 30 -35.59 -10.31 -20.23
CA LYS A 30 -36.52 -11.21 -19.53
C LYS A 30 -36.31 -12.64 -20.02
N GLY A 31 -36.16 -13.59 -19.09
CA GLY A 31 -36.16 -15.02 -19.36
C GLY A 31 -36.33 -15.76 -18.05
N GLU A 32 -37.57 -16.19 -17.74
CA GLU A 32 -37.89 -17.10 -16.62
C GLU A 32 -37.21 -18.45 -16.84
N ILE A 33 -36.44 -18.95 -15.85
CA ILE A 33 -36.13 -20.37 -15.72
C ILE A 33 -36.20 -20.71 -14.21
N GLN A 34 -36.95 -21.78 -13.92
CA GLN A 34 -37.22 -22.29 -12.57
C GLN A 34 -35.97 -22.91 -11.90
N PRO A 35 -35.93 -23.03 -10.56
CA PRO A 35 -34.75 -23.49 -9.83
C PRO A 35 -34.65 -25.01 -9.83
N GLU A 36 -33.62 -25.58 -10.39
CA GLU A 36 -33.13 -26.93 -10.04
C GLU A 36 -32.33 -26.90 -8.75
N LYS A 37 -32.73 -27.74 -7.82
CA LYS A 37 -31.98 -28.08 -6.61
C LYS A 37 -30.84 -29.00 -7.02
N ASP A 38 -29.60 -28.56 -6.88
CA ASP A 38 -28.51 -29.49 -6.59
C ASP A 38 -27.24 -28.76 -6.08
N SER A 39 -26.72 -29.31 -4.97
CA SER A 39 -25.35 -29.22 -4.44
C SER A 39 -24.63 -27.87 -4.48
N ALA A 40 -24.51 -27.24 -3.32
CA ALA A 40 -23.60 -26.11 -3.09
C ALA A 40 -22.15 -26.48 -3.47
N PRO A 41 -21.51 -25.75 -4.40
CA PRO A 41 -20.07 -25.83 -4.55
C PRO A 41 -19.42 -25.09 -3.38
N SER A 42 -18.44 -25.74 -2.75
CA SER A 42 -17.52 -25.12 -1.79
C SER A 42 -16.93 -23.85 -2.44
N GLY A 43 -17.43 -22.68 -2.06
CA GLY A 43 -16.96 -21.41 -2.59
C GLY A 43 -15.53 -21.13 -2.11
N GLN A 44 -14.55 -21.43 -2.95
CA GLN A 44 -13.31 -20.68 -2.97
C GLN A 44 -13.70 -19.29 -3.50
N THR A 45 -13.80 -18.32 -2.62
CA THR A 45 -13.72 -16.91 -3.03
C THR A 45 -12.31 -16.74 -3.58
N ASP A 46 -12.18 -16.56 -4.90
CA ASP A 46 -10.91 -16.22 -5.54
C ASP A 46 -10.38 -14.95 -4.85
N GLN A 47 -9.37 -15.12 -4.02
CA GLN A 47 -8.76 -14.02 -3.29
C GLN A 47 -8.03 -13.14 -4.31
N ILE A 48 -8.43 -11.86 -4.42
CA ILE A 48 -7.83 -10.92 -5.37
C ILE A 48 -6.36 -10.75 -5.05
N ASP A 49 -5.50 -11.01 -6.03
CA ASP A 49 -4.08 -10.69 -5.94
C ASP A 49 -3.89 -9.21 -6.29
N TYR A 50 -3.84 -8.37 -5.25
CA TYR A 50 -3.69 -6.93 -5.42
C TYR A 50 -2.35 -6.52 -6.03
N ASN A 51 -1.28 -7.29 -5.84
CA ASN A 51 0.00 -7.05 -6.49
C ASN A 51 -0.16 -7.14 -8.01
N LYS A 52 -0.73 -8.24 -8.49
CA LYS A 52 -1.02 -8.42 -9.92
C LYS A 52 -2.01 -7.40 -10.47
N LEU A 53 -3.02 -7.03 -9.68
CA LEU A 53 -3.98 -6.00 -10.07
C LEU A 53 -3.27 -4.66 -10.30
N HIS A 54 -2.47 -4.21 -9.33
CA HIS A 54 -1.82 -2.90 -9.41
C HIS A 54 -0.67 -2.87 -10.41
N THR A 55 0.15 -3.91 -10.53
CA THR A 55 1.19 -3.99 -11.58
C THR A 55 0.58 -4.00 -12.97
N SER A 56 -0.52 -4.75 -13.18
CA SER A 56 -1.24 -4.74 -14.46
C SER A 56 -1.87 -3.38 -14.77
N ASN A 57 -2.45 -2.70 -13.76
CA ASN A 57 -3.00 -1.36 -13.96
C ASN A 57 -1.93 -0.33 -14.30
N ALA A 58 -0.78 -0.38 -13.62
CA ALA A 58 0.34 0.52 -13.90
C ALA A 58 0.94 0.27 -15.29
N ALA A 59 1.11 -1.00 -15.69
CA ALA A 59 1.64 -1.37 -17.00
C ALA A 59 0.80 -0.85 -18.17
N ARG A 60 -0.54 -0.74 -18.00
CA ARG A 60 -1.45 -0.20 -19.04
C ARG A 60 -1.29 1.31 -19.28
N LEU A 61 -0.57 2.03 -18.43
CA LEU A 61 -0.39 3.47 -18.54
C LEU A 61 0.82 3.85 -19.40
N VAL A 62 1.63 2.88 -19.81
CA VAL A 62 2.84 3.06 -20.63
C VAL A 62 2.92 2.00 -21.71
N ASP A 63 3.80 2.19 -22.70
CA ASP A 63 4.19 1.12 -23.63
C ASP A 63 5.18 0.20 -22.93
N ILE A 64 4.65 -0.82 -22.23
CA ILE A 64 5.42 -1.62 -21.28
C ILE A 64 6.58 -2.36 -21.95
N GLU A 65 6.44 -2.84 -23.19
CA GLU A 65 7.48 -3.60 -23.91
C GLU A 65 8.73 -2.76 -24.20
N HIS A 66 8.58 -1.43 -24.27
CA HIS A 66 9.67 -0.49 -24.48
C HIS A 66 10.04 0.31 -23.23
N SER A 67 9.44 -0.04 -22.09
CA SER A 67 9.57 0.76 -20.85
C SER A 67 10.69 0.25 -19.95
N SER A 68 11.38 1.23 -19.32
CA SER A 68 12.21 1.03 -18.13
C SER A 68 11.36 1.33 -16.91
N VAL A 69 11.21 0.35 -16.02
CA VAL A 69 10.39 0.43 -14.81
C VAL A 69 11.29 0.52 -13.57
N LEU A 70 10.95 1.38 -12.61
CA LEU A 70 11.50 1.36 -11.26
C LEU A 70 10.41 0.89 -10.29
N VAL A 71 10.68 -0.17 -9.55
CA VAL A 71 9.84 -0.65 -8.44
C VAL A 71 10.43 -0.12 -7.13
N VAL A 72 9.70 0.77 -6.46
CA VAL A 72 10.07 1.33 -5.15
C VAL A 72 9.40 0.51 -4.05
N GLY A 73 10.18 -0.02 -3.11
CA GLY A 73 9.75 -1.04 -2.17
C GLY A 73 9.73 -2.41 -2.82
N ALA A 74 10.77 -2.73 -3.59
CA ALA A 74 10.86 -3.97 -4.38
C ALA A 74 10.90 -5.24 -3.54
N ASN A 75 11.16 -5.13 -2.24
CA ASN A 75 11.27 -6.27 -1.33
C ASN A 75 12.16 -7.37 -1.94
N THR A 76 11.72 -8.62 -1.92
CA THR A 76 12.46 -9.76 -2.47
C THR A 76 12.30 -9.92 -3.99
N GLY A 77 11.56 -9.03 -4.69
CA GLY A 77 11.55 -8.91 -6.15
C GLY A 77 10.27 -9.39 -6.84
N GLU A 78 9.20 -9.65 -6.10
CA GLU A 78 7.95 -10.18 -6.66
C GLU A 78 7.32 -9.22 -7.68
N ASP A 79 7.21 -7.92 -7.37
CA ASP A 79 6.65 -6.94 -8.29
C ASP A 79 7.57 -6.74 -9.52
N CYS A 80 8.90 -6.88 -9.34
CA CYS A 80 9.83 -6.86 -10.47
C CYS A 80 9.58 -8.03 -11.41
N ARG A 81 9.28 -9.22 -10.88
CA ARG A 81 8.88 -10.39 -11.69
C ARG A 81 7.64 -10.09 -12.51
N GLU A 82 6.59 -9.56 -11.86
CA GLU A 82 5.33 -9.25 -12.55
C GLU A 82 5.56 -8.27 -13.73
N PHE A 83 6.38 -7.23 -13.58
CA PHE A 83 6.70 -6.32 -14.69
C PHE A 83 7.54 -6.99 -15.81
N ILE A 84 8.47 -7.91 -15.47
CA ILE A 84 9.19 -8.69 -16.48
C ILE A 84 8.23 -9.59 -17.25
N ASP A 85 7.29 -10.24 -16.56
CA ASP A 85 6.29 -11.13 -17.16
C ASP A 85 5.29 -10.35 -18.03
N LEU A 86 5.01 -9.09 -17.68
CA LEU A 86 4.22 -8.15 -18.48
C LEU A 86 4.97 -7.59 -19.70
N GLY A 87 6.27 -7.89 -19.85
CA GLY A 87 7.06 -7.56 -21.03
C GLY A 87 7.98 -6.34 -20.89
N ALA A 88 8.14 -5.76 -19.70
CA ALA A 88 9.03 -4.61 -19.51
C ALA A 88 10.44 -4.86 -20.04
N SER A 89 11.01 -3.87 -20.75
CA SER A 89 12.35 -4.00 -21.33
C SER A 89 13.44 -4.02 -20.27
N ARG A 90 13.25 -3.33 -19.17
CA ARG A 90 14.14 -3.27 -18.00
C ARG A 90 13.31 -3.00 -16.75
N VAL A 91 13.65 -3.67 -15.64
CA VAL A 91 13.06 -3.42 -14.33
C VAL A 91 14.15 -3.26 -13.29
N ASP A 92 14.18 -2.13 -12.64
CA ASP A 92 15.06 -1.90 -11.49
C ASP A 92 14.23 -1.97 -10.20
N GLY A 93 14.72 -2.67 -9.20
CA GLY A 93 14.13 -2.75 -7.86
C GLY A 93 14.92 -1.92 -6.86
N LEU A 94 14.24 -1.12 -6.04
CA LEU A 94 14.84 -0.30 -4.99
C LEU A 94 14.17 -0.59 -3.65
N ASP A 95 14.97 -0.89 -2.63
CA ASP A 95 14.52 -1.08 -1.25
C ASP A 95 15.65 -0.76 -0.26
N VAL A 96 15.33 -0.63 1.02
CA VAL A 96 16.30 -0.40 2.11
C VAL A 96 16.75 -1.70 2.77
N ILE A 97 16.13 -2.84 2.47
CA ILE A 97 16.43 -4.14 3.07
C ILE A 97 17.69 -4.78 2.47
N ASP A 98 18.32 -5.69 3.22
CA ASP A 98 19.49 -6.44 2.74
C ASP A 98 19.13 -7.46 1.66
N GLU A 99 17.93 -8.04 1.74
CA GLU A 99 17.45 -9.11 0.87
C GLU A 99 16.76 -8.59 -0.40
N VAL A 100 16.99 -7.34 -0.81
CA VAL A 100 16.35 -6.78 -1.99
C VAL A 100 16.65 -7.65 -3.22
N GLY A 101 15.57 -8.14 -3.87
CA GLY A 101 15.65 -9.00 -5.05
C GLY A 101 16.02 -10.46 -4.79
N ALA A 102 16.13 -10.91 -3.54
CA ALA A 102 16.62 -12.25 -3.20
C ALA A 102 15.74 -13.41 -3.75
N ALA A 103 14.44 -13.16 -4.00
CA ALA A 103 13.53 -14.19 -4.53
C ALA A 103 13.37 -14.16 -6.07
N PHE A 104 13.88 -13.12 -6.74
CA PHE A 104 13.79 -13.02 -8.19
C PHE A 104 14.96 -12.27 -8.79
N THR A 105 15.65 -12.90 -9.73
CA THR A 105 16.71 -12.30 -10.56
C THR A 105 16.49 -12.64 -12.04
N ASN A 106 16.77 -11.67 -12.91
CA ASN A 106 16.65 -11.82 -14.36
C ASN A 106 17.72 -10.94 -15.02
N GLU A 107 18.12 -11.21 -16.25
CA GLU A 107 19.13 -10.42 -17.00
C GLU A 107 18.68 -8.96 -17.22
N ARG A 108 17.36 -8.70 -17.21
CA ARG A 108 16.75 -7.38 -17.35
C ARG A 108 16.47 -6.69 -16.00
N THR A 109 16.90 -7.28 -14.85
CA THR A 109 16.67 -6.71 -13.53
C THR A 109 17.96 -6.26 -12.86
N THR A 110 17.89 -5.13 -12.16
CA THR A 110 18.95 -4.63 -11.27
C THR A 110 18.34 -4.20 -9.94
N TYR A 111 19.02 -4.52 -8.83
CA TYR A 111 18.52 -4.16 -7.50
C TYR A 111 19.45 -3.17 -6.80
N TYR A 112 18.84 -2.20 -6.11
CA TYR A 112 19.53 -1.15 -5.38
C TYR A 112 19.06 -1.13 -3.92
N LYS A 113 19.99 -1.32 -2.99
CA LYS A 113 19.74 -1.11 -1.57
C LYS A 113 19.93 0.37 -1.22
N GLN A 114 18.87 1.17 -1.40
CA GLN A 114 18.87 2.61 -1.15
C GLN A 114 17.49 3.07 -0.68
N SER A 115 17.42 4.22 0.03
CA SER A 115 16.15 4.88 0.33
C SER A 115 15.68 5.70 -0.87
N ILE A 116 14.38 5.66 -1.14
CA ILE A 116 13.76 6.53 -2.16
C ILE A 116 13.80 8.02 -1.78
N GLU A 117 14.06 8.37 -0.54
CA GLU A 117 14.21 9.75 -0.12
C GLU A 117 15.42 10.44 -0.76
N ARG A 118 16.44 9.65 -1.11
CA ARG A 118 17.64 10.12 -1.81
C ARG A 118 18.39 8.93 -2.42
N THR A 119 18.43 8.87 -3.75
CA THR A 119 19.18 7.85 -4.48
C THR A 119 20.41 8.43 -5.19
N ASN A 120 21.32 7.56 -5.61
CA ASN A 120 22.42 7.91 -6.50
C ASN A 120 22.08 7.60 -7.98
N LEU A 121 20.83 7.27 -8.30
CA LEU A 121 20.38 7.00 -9.65
C LEU A 121 20.31 8.30 -10.47
N GLN A 122 20.54 8.20 -11.77
CA GLN A 122 20.51 9.36 -12.66
C GLN A 122 19.06 9.82 -12.88
N SER A 123 18.90 11.13 -13.13
CA SER A 123 17.60 11.70 -13.47
C SER A 123 17.08 11.20 -14.82
N ASN A 124 15.77 11.22 -15.01
CA ASN A 124 15.11 10.93 -16.29
C ASN A 124 15.44 9.52 -16.87
N GLN A 125 15.41 8.48 -16.04
CA GLN A 125 15.74 7.12 -16.47
C GLN A 125 14.53 6.24 -16.70
N TYR A 126 13.41 6.50 -16.02
CA TYR A 126 12.28 5.56 -15.99
C TYR A 126 11.05 6.09 -16.72
N ASP A 127 10.42 5.21 -17.49
CA ASP A 127 9.15 5.43 -18.16
C ASP A 127 7.98 5.23 -17.18
N LEU A 128 8.17 4.31 -16.20
CA LEU A 128 7.22 4.04 -15.13
C LEU A 128 7.97 3.95 -13.79
N ILE A 129 7.47 4.63 -12.78
CA ILE A 129 7.83 4.38 -11.37
C ILE A 129 6.60 3.82 -10.67
N PHE A 130 6.75 2.64 -10.10
CA PHE A 130 5.73 1.90 -9.37
C PHE A 130 6.09 1.81 -7.90
N SER A 131 5.14 2.12 -7.02
CA SER A 131 5.27 1.96 -5.57
C SER A 131 3.95 1.44 -5.01
N PHE A 132 3.98 0.29 -4.35
CA PHE A 132 2.80 -0.33 -3.76
C PHE A 132 3.08 -0.76 -2.32
N ALA A 133 2.28 -0.26 -1.39
CA ALA A 133 2.40 -0.53 0.05
C ALA A 133 3.83 -0.29 0.56
N THR A 134 4.37 0.91 0.29
CA THR A 134 5.75 1.29 0.62
C THR A 134 5.84 2.70 1.21
N MET A 135 5.10 3.67 0.65
CA MET A 135 5.24 5.07 1.06
C MET A 135 4.83 5.34 2.51
N GLU A 136 4.04 4.47 3.13
CA GLU A 136 3.70 4.51 4.57
C GLU A 136 4.90 4.20 5.48
N HIS A 137 5.97 3.64 4.92
CA HIS A 137 7.23 3.35 5.60
C HIS A 137 8.33 4.39 5.29
N VAL A 138 8.10 5.30 4.33
CA VAL A 138 9.05 6.34 3.94
C VAL A 138 8.93 7.52 4.92
N THR A 139 10.02 7.83 5.63
CA THR A 139 10.00 8.83 6.72
C THR A 139 9.72 10.24 6.19
N ASP A 140 10.38 10.63 5.10
CA ASP A 140 10.16 11.90 4.40
C ASP A 140 9.47 11.66 3.05
N ILE A 141 8.13 11.65 3.07
CA ILE A 141 7.31 11.44 1.86
C ILE A 141 7.49 12.56 0.82
N HIS A 142 7.82 13.79 1.26
CA HIS A 142 8.10 14.90 0.34
C HIS A 142 9.40 14.63 -0.44
N ALA A 143 10.45 14.20 0.26
CA ALA A 143 11.70 13.80 -0.39
C ALA A 143 11.48 12.60 -1.32
N GLY A 144 10.71 11.59 -0.89
CA GLY A 144 10.39 10.42 -1.69
C GLY A 144 9.68 10.77 -3.00
N PHE A 145 8.59 11.57 -2.95
CA PHE A 145 7.90 12.01 -4.17
C PHE A 145 8.77 12.92 -5.05
N THR A 146 9.59 13.79 -4.45
CA THR A 146 10.53 14.63 -5.20
C THR A 146 11.56 13.79 -5.96
N GLU A 147 12.10 12.78 -5.31
CA GLU A 147 13.07 11.88 -5.92
C GLU A 147 12.44 11.04 -7.03
N MET A 148 11.26 10.45 -6.81
CA MET A 148 10.52 9.75 -7.86
C MET A 148 10.26 10.67 -9.07
N ALA A 149 9.82 11.90 -8.84
CA ALA A 149 9.63 12.88 -9.92
C ALA A 149 10.94 13.20 -10.66
N ARG A 150 12.09 13.28 -9.96
CA ARG A 150 13.42 13.48 -10.57
C ARG A 150 13.81 12.31 -11.47
N LEU A 151 13.55 11.09 -11.03
CA LEU A 151 13.94 9.85 -11.70
C LEU A 151 13.10 9.54 -12.95
N LEU A 152 11.84 10.00 -13.01
CA LEU A 152 10.99 9.86 -14.19
C LEU A 152 11.54 10.61 -15.39
N LYS A 153 11.42 10.03 -16.57
CA LYS A 153 11.58 10.74 -17.86
C LYS A 153 10.47 11.77 -18.05
N PRO A 154 10.68 12.84 -18.84
CA PRO A 154 9.56 13.61 -19.36
C PRO A 154 8.54 12.68 -20.05
N GLY A 155 7.26 12.79 -19.73
CA GLY A 155 6.21 11.88 -20.18
C GLY A 155 6.10 10.58 -19.40
N GLY A 156 7.04 10.27 -18.53
CA GLY A 156 6.99 9.07 -17.67
C GLY A 156 5.91 9.16 -16.61
N VAL A 157 5.43 8.00 -16.16
CA VAL A 157 4.29 7.85 -15.26
C VAL A 157 4.75 7.44 -13.86
N LEU A 158 4.21 8.11 -12.84
CA LEU A 158 4.25 7.69 -11.44
C LEU A 158 2.94 6.99 -11.09
N TYR A 159 3.03 5.77 -10.57
CA TYR A 159 1.93 5.02 -9.99
C TYR A 159 2.28 4.63 -8.55
N SER A 160 1.65 5.26 -7.58
CA SER A 160 1.96 5.04 -6.15
C SER A 160 0.69 4.80 -5.36
N ILE A 161 0.68 3.71 -4.61
CA ILE A 161 -0.36 3.32 -3.65
C ILE A 161 0.30 3.18 -2.28
N ALA A 162 -0.14 3.97 -1.30
CA ALA A 162 0.25 3.83 0.10
C ALA A 162 -0.92 3.31 0.92
N ALA A 163 -0.74 2.22 1.63
CA ALA A 163 -1.79 1.60 2.45
C ALA A 163 -1.25 0.48 3.36
N PRO A 164 -1.86 0.31 4.54
CA PRO A 164 -2.84 1.21 5.16
C PRO A 164 -2.19 2.48 5.73
N LEU A 165 -2.85 3.61 5.55
CA LEU A 165 -2.38 4.89 6.10
C LEU A 165 -2.41 4.87 7.63
N TRP A 166 -1.44 5.54 8.28
CA TRP A 166 -1.29 5.50 9.74
C TRP A 166 -2.58 5.87 10.50
N ASN A 167 -3.30 6.89 10.07
CA ASN A 167 -4.50 7.34 10.76
C ASN A 167 -5.71 6.41 10.55
N SER A 168 -5.64 5.41 9.65
CA SER A 168 -6.73 4.47 9.43
C SER A 168 -6.93 3.50 10.60
N ALA A 169 -8.05 2.80 10.60
CA ALA A 169 -8.44 1.89 11.69
C ALA A 169 -7.34 0.88 12.07
N TYR A 170 -6.58 0.41 11.10
CA TYR A 170 -5.52 -0.58 11.27
C TYR A 170 -4.17 -0.10 10.69
N GLY A 171 -3.94 1.21 10.68
CA GLY A 171 -2.68 1.82 10.22
C GLY A 171 -1.44 1.35 10.97
N HIS A 172 -1.61 0.68 12.11
CA HIS A 172 -0.54 0.01 12.86
C HIS A 172 -0.04 -1.30 12.24
N HIS A 173 -0.71 -1.89 11.26
CA HIS A 173 -0.33 -3.12 10.54
C HIS A 173 -0.22 -4.41 11.40
N MET A 174 -0.68 -4.41 12.65
CA MET A 174 -0.56 -5.56 13.55
C MET A 174 -1.80 -6.44 13.50
N THR A 175 -1.65 -7.72 13.12
CA THR A 175 -2.78 -8.64 12.99
C THR A 175 -3.37 -9.05 14.34
N CYS A 176 -2.56 -9.11 15.40
CA CYS A 176 -3.04 -9.40 16.75
C CYS A 176 -4.01 -8.32 17.28
N PHE A 177 -4.00 -7.11 16.70
CA PHE A 177 -4.95 -6.04 17.00
C PHE A 177 -6.11 -5.96 15.99
N HIS A 178 -6.32 -6.95 15.11
CA HIS A 178 -7.54 -7.03 14.32
C HIS A 178 -8.77 -7.11 15.24
N GLY A 179 -9.79 -6.31 14.95
CA GLY A 179 -10.94 -6.14 15.86
C GLY A 179 -10.76 -5.02 16.90
N HIS A 180 -9.59 -4.37 16.94
CA HIS A 180 -9.29 -3.26 17.85
C HIS A 180 -8.87 -2.00 17.06
N PRO A 181 -9.79 -1.41 16.28
CA PRO A 181 -9.49 -0.30 15.37
C PRO A 181 -8.95 0.92 16.13
N TRP A 182 -8.01 1.63 15.54
CA TRP A 182 -7.38 2.86 16.08
C TRP A 182 -6.75 2.74 17.47
N VAL A 183 -6.45 1.54 17.98
CA VAL A 183 -5.81 1.36 19.30
C VAL A 183 -4.54 2.20 19.44
N HIS A 184 -3.75 2.33 18.36
CA HIS A 184 -2.50 3.10 18.26
C HIS A 184 -2.70 4.63 18.28
N LEU A 185 -3.90 5.13 18.01
CA LEU A 185 -4.23 6.57 18.09
C LEU A 185 -4.90 6.93 19.41
N VAL A 186 -5.58 5.96 20.04
CA VAL A 186 -6.32 6.19 21.28
C VAL A 186 -5.39 6.17 22.49
N PHE A 187 -4.44 5.27 22.53
CA PHE A 187 -3.57 5.04 23.67
C PHE A 187 -2.11 5.34 23.39
N ASP A 188 -1.37 5.71 24.43
CA ASP A 188 0.09 5.66 24.44
C ASP A 188 0.61 4.22 24.61
N ARG A 189 1.93 4.02 24.61
CA ARG A 189 2.55 2.69 24.76
C ARG A 189 2.02 1.92 25.98
N SER A 190 1.98 2.58 27.13
CA SER A 190 1.54 1.94 28.37
C SER A 190 0.05 1.60 28.34
N GLY A 191 -0.75 2.46 27.75
CA GLY A 191 -2.17 2.25 27.52
C GLY A 191 -2.45 1.10 26.56
N ILE A 192 -1.69 0.96 25.46
CA ILE A 192 -1.83 -0.16 24.52
C ILE A 192 -1.51 -1.48 25.23
N LEU A 193 -0.43 -1.57 25.99
CA LEU A 193 -0.06 -2.77 26.73
C LEU A 193 -1.11 -3.13 27.79
N SER A 194 -1.63 -2.15 28.50
CA SER A 194 -2.71 -2.34 29.48
C SER A 194 -4.00 -2.83 28.80
N TYR A 195 -4.36 -2.23 27.67
CA TYR A 195 -5.51 -2.62 26.85
C TYR A 195 -5.35 -4.07 26.31
N ALA A 196 -4.17 -4.40 25.79
CA ALA A 196 -3.86 -5.74 25.30
C ALA A 196 -4.02 -6.80 26.40
N ASN A 197 -3.49 -6.54 27.60
CA ASN A 197 -3.64 -7.44 28.74
C ASN A 197 -5.11 -7.63 29.14
N GLN A 198 -5.89 -6.55 29.21
CA GLN A 198 -7.30 -6.59 29.58
C GLN A 198 -8.17 -7.36 28.57
N ASN A 199 -7.79 -7.34 27.29
CA ASN A 199 -8.51 -8.00 26.20
C ASN A 199 -7.90 -9.35 25.80
N GLY A 200 -6.88 -9.85 26.51
CA GLY A 200 -6.26 -11.14 26.24
C GLY A 200 -5.50 -11.19 24.90
N ILE A 201 -5.08 -10.03 24.37
CA ILE A 201 -4.35 -9.93 23.12
C ILE A 201 -2.93 -10.43 23.35
N GLN A 202 -2.53 -11.43 22.58
CA GLN A 202 -1.21 -12.02 22.60
C GLN A 202 -0.33 -11.43 21.51
N GLY A 203 0.99 -11.64 21.61
CA GLY A 203 1.91 -11.35 20.52
C GLY A 203 1.65 -12.18 19.28
N GLU A 204 2.35 -11.90 18.20
CA GLU A 204 2.23 -12.59 16.92
C GLU A 204 3.59 -12.96 16.34
N ARG A 205 3.65 -14.01 15.50
CA ARG A 205 4.85 -14.39 14.72
C ARG A 205 6.09 -14.68 15.57
N GLY A 206 5.88 -15.19 16.79
CA GLY A 206 6.98 -15.50 17.71
C GLY A 206 7.52 -14.31 18.49
N HIS A 207 6.89 -13.14 18.38
CA HIS A 207 7.16 -11.96 19.18
C HIS A 207 6.11 -11.81 20.28
N ASP A 208 6.53 -11.35 21.45
CA ASP A 208 5.59 -11.05 22.53
C ASP A 208 4.87 -9.70 22.27
N ILE A 209 3.87 -9.40 23.10
CA ILE A 209 3.05 -8.20 22.90
C ILE A 209 3.84 -6.92 23.13
N VAL A 210 4.90 -6.94 23.93
CA VAL A 210 5.76 -5.77 24.20
C VAL A 210 6.58 -5.45 22.94
N ASP A 211 7.20 -6.46 22.35
CA ASP A 211 7.95 -6.31 21.08
C ASP A 211 7.05 -5.79 19.95
N ILE A 212 5.81 -6.31 19.85
CA ILE A 212 4.82 -5.88 18.85
C ILE A 212 4.45 -4.42 19.04
N VAL A 213 4.18 -3.99 20.27
CA VAL A 213 3.82 -2.59 20.57
C VAL A 213 4.99 -1.64 20.31
N ASP A 214 6.21 -2.05 20.67
CA ASP A 214 7.41 -1.25 20.40
C ASP A 214 7.67 -1.11 18.91
N TYR A 215 7.53 -2.20 18.14
CA TYR A 215 7.62 -2.16 16.68
C TYR A 215 6.55 -1.26 16.06
N MET A 216 5.30 -1.39 16.47
CA MET A 216 4.17 -0.58 16.00
C MET A 216 4.42 0.91 16.23
N LEU A 217 5.06 1.28 17.33
CA LEU A 217 5.28 2.67 17.70
C LEU A 217 6.63 3.24 17.22
N ASP A 218 7.51 2.43 16.61
CA ASP A 218 8.81 2.91 16.12
C ASP A 218 8.64 3.66 14.79
N LEU A 219 9.10 4.91 14.77
CA LEU A 219 9.11 5.77 13.57
C LEU A 219 9.99 5.23 12.42
N LYS A 220 10.87 4.27 12.70
CA LYS A 220 11.65 3.60 11.65
C LYS A 220 10.82 2.72 10.75
N PHE A 221 9.66 2.26 11.24
CA PHE A 221 8.80 1.35 10.50
C PHE A 221 7.58 2.04 9.92
N PHE A 222 7.08 3.09 10.55
CA PHE A 222 5.88 3.81 10.10
C PHE A 222 6.14 5.32 10.18
N ASN A 223 5.89 6.03 9.08
CA ASN A 223 6.13 7.48 9.02
C ASN A 223 5.12 8.30 9.84
N LYS A 224 3.99 7.70 10.22
CA LYS A 224 2.90 8.31 11.01
C LYS A 224 2.35 9.60 10.40
N ARG A 225 2.42 9.72 9.07
CA ARG A 225 1.89 10.87 8.34
C ARG A 225 0.37 10.80 8.23
N SER A 226 -0.26 11.94 8.36
CA SER A 226 -1.70 12.08 8.11
C SER A 226 -2.01 11.94 6.61
N SER A 227 -3.24 11.53 6.29
CA SER A 227 -3.72 11.48 4.91
C SER A 227 -3.60 12.81 4.18
N ALA A 228 -3.80 13.93 4.88
CA ALA A 228 -3.63 15.28 4.32
C ALA A 228 -2.18 15.56 3.89
N GLU A 229 -1.19 15.04 4.63
CA GLU A 229 0.23 15.21 4.27
C GLU A 229 0.58 14.46 2.98
N TYR A 230 -0.03 13.30 2.71
CA TYR A 230 0.15 12.59 1.44
C TYR A 230 -0.39 13.40 0.26
N LEU A 231 -1.61 13.96 0.38
CA LEU A 231 -2.21 14.82 -0.65
C LEU A 231 -1.35 16.06 -0.92
N ASP A 232 -0.85 16.69 0.13
CA ASP A 232 -0.01 17.88 0.03
C ASP A 232 1.36 17.57 -0.57
N ALA A 233 2.03 16.49 -0.13
CA ALA A 233 3.33 16.09 -0.64
C ALA A 233 3.31 15.79 -2.14
N ALA A 234 2.24 15.11 -2.61
CA ALA A 234 2.02 14.88 -4.03
C ALA A 234 1.74 16.18 -4.80
N ALA A 235 0.85 17.02 -4.28
CA ALA A 235 0.44 18.28 -4.92
C ALA A 235 1.60 19.30 -5.08
N ARG A 236 2.62 19.22 -4.24
CA ARG A 236 3.82 20.09 -4.33
C ARG A 236 4.76 19.75 -5.48
N GLN A 237 4.59 18.61 -6.13
CA GLN A 237 5.45 18.20 -7.25
C GLN A 237 5.06 18.94 -8.54
N ARG A 238 5.56 20.16 -8.71
CA ARG A 238 5.17 21.06 -9.82
C ARG A 238 5.51 20.52 -11.22
N CYS A 239 6.42 19.57 -11.31
CA CYS A 239 6.79 18.91 -12.57
C CYS A 239 5.90 17.69 -12.88
N LEU A 240 4.90 17.41 -12.06
CA LEU A 240 3.94 16.34 -12.29
C LEU A 240 2.58 16.90 -12.68
N SER A 241 2.03 16.42 -13.78
CA SER A 241 0.61 16.54 -14.13
C SER A 241 -0.14 15.41 -13.42
N ILE A 242 -0.86 15.76 -12.37
CA ILE A 242 -1.54 14.80 -11.51
C ILE A 242 -2.88 14.40 -12.14
N ALA A 243 -3.02 13.13 -12.50
CA ALA A 243 -4.28 12.55 -12.98
C ALA A 243 -5.15 12.07 -11.81
N ARG A 244 -4.53 11.60 -10.72
CA ARG A 244 -5.19 11.12 -9.52
C ARG A 244 -4.35 11.40 -8.29
N ASN A 245 -4.97 11.95 -7.24
CA ASN A 245 -4.38 12.19 -5.92
C ASN A 245 -5.51 12.07 -4.90
N ASP A 246 -5.89 10.84 -4.56
CA ASP A 246 -7.12 10.53 -3.86
C ASP A 246 -6.86 9.74 -2.58
N LEU A 247 -7.82 9.84 -1.67
CA LEU A 247 -7.92 9.04 -0.45
C LEU A 247 -9.13 8.12 -0.55
N GLU A 248 -8.92 6.84 -0.27
CA GLU A 248 -9.94 5.81 -0.47
C GLU A 248 -10.01 4.83 0.70
N GLY A 249 -11.10 4.04 0.69
CA GLY A 249 -11.33 2.95 1.62
C GLY A 249 -11.82 3.43 2.99
N GLY A 250 -11.87 2.47 3.89
CA GLY A 250 -12.38 2.65 5.25
C GLY A 250 -13.83 2.22 5.42
N ASP A 251 -14.09 1.61 6.57
CA ASP A 251 -15.43 1.17 6.96
C ASP A 251 -15.98 2.13 8.02
N PRO A 252 -16.98 2.99 7.68
CA PRO A 252 -17.56 3.93 8.63
C PRO A 252 -18.30 3.23 9.77
N THR A 253 -18.66 1.95 9.65
CA THR A 253 -19.31 1.22 10.75
C THR A 253 -18.37 0.99 11.92
N LEU A 254 -17.05 0.97 11.68
CA LEU A 254 -16.04 0.89 12.74
C LEU A 254 -16.05 2.10 13.68
N LEU A 255 -16.59 3.23 13.25
CA LEU A 255 -16.78 4.41 14.13
C LEU A 255 -17.74 4.12 15.28
N ASN A 256 -18.60 3.09 15.17
CA ASN A 256 -19.48 2.64 16.26
C ASN A 256 -18.74 1.83 17.34
N HIS A 257 -17.52 1.36 17.04
CA HIS A 257 -16.69 0.67 18.03
C HIS A 257 -16.28 1.64 19.16
N PRO A 258 -16.12 1.19 20.43
CA PRO A 258 -15.72 2.08 21.54
C PRO A 258 -14.42 2.86 21.26
N LEU A 259 -13.41 2.24 20.60
CA LEU A 259 -12.18 2.93 20.18
C LEU A 259 -12.45 3.93 19.05
N GLY A 260 -13.40 3.65 18.14
CA GLY A 260 -13.85 4.57 17.12
C GLY A 260 -14.48 5.83 17.72
N GLN A 261 -15.32 5.66 18.73
CA GLN A 261 -15.90 6.80 19.49
C GLN A 261 -14.81 7.58 20.25
N ALA A 262 -13.80 6.89 20.80
CA ALA A 262 -12.71 7.54 21.52
C ALA A 262 -11.79 8.35 20.58
N VAL A 263 -11.46 7.84 19.40
CA VAL A 263 -10.60 8.55 18.44
C VAL A 263 -11.29 9.79 17.86
N LEU A 264 -12.61 9.76 17.68
CA LEU A 264 -13.41 10.90 17.20
C LEU A 264 -13.40 12.11 18.18
N GLN A 265 -12.93 11.92 19.43
CA GLN A 265 -12.73 13.06 20.35
C GLN A 265 -11.50 13.90 19.98
N ARG A 266 -10.62 13.39 19.11
CA ARG A 266 -9.33 14.03 18.75
C ARG A 266 -9.18 14.27 17.25
N TYR A 267 -9.86 13.47 16.41
CA TYR A 267 -9.75 13.48 14.96
C TYR A 267 -11.12 13.57 14.32
N ARG A 268 -11.18 14.14 13.13
CA ARG A 268 -12.38 14.12 12.30
C ARG A 268 -12.48 12.79 11.55
N SER A 269 -13.68 12.39 11.17
CA SER A 269 -13.89 11.13 10.45
C SER A 269 -13.15 11.07 9.10
N ASP A 270 -13.06 12.21 8.40
CA ASP A 270 -12.34 12.31 7.12
C ASP A 270 -10.80 12.23 7.26
N GLU A 271 -10.27 12.35 8.48
CA GLU A 271 -8.84 12.16 8.76
C GLU A 271 -8.47 10.71 9.10
N ILE A 272 -9.44 9.92 9.60
CA ILE A 272 -9.19 8.58 10.15
C ILE A 272 -9.85 7.44 9.39
N LEU A 273 -10.80 7.73 8.50
CA LEU A 273 -11.43 6.71 7.66
C LEU A 273 -10.56 6.32 6.46
N PRO A 274 -9.85 7.24 5.77
CA PRO A 274 -9.07 6.85 4.61
C PRO A 274 -8.02 5.81 4.94
N VAL A 275 -7.99 4.72 4.16
CA VAL A 275 -7.04 3.61 4.31
C VAL A 275 -5.94 3.70 3.27
N VAL A 276 -6.27 4.19 2.08
CA VAL A 276 -5.41 4.18 0.89
C VAL A 276 -5.19 5.60 0.40
N HIS A 277 -3.96 5.92 0.03
CA HIS A 277 -3.63 7.07 -0.82
C HIS A 277 -3.19 6.56 -2.19
N THR A 278 -3.86 7.03 -3.24
CA THR A 278 -3.53 6.74 -4.64
C THR A 278 -2.99 7.97 -5.33
N LEU A 279 -1.77 7.90 -5.88
CA LEU A 279 -1.20 8.92 -6.73
C LEU A 279 -0.87 8.35 -8.12
N ILE A 280 -1.50 8.92 -9.15
CA ILE A 280 -1.17 8.66 -10.56
C ILE A 280 -0.86 10.00 -11.21
N ALA A 281 0.34 10.14 -11.74
CA ALA A 281 0.79 11.39 -12.33
C ALA A 281 1.75 11.15 -13.50
N THR A 282 1.84 12.12 -14.42
CA THR A 282 2.78 12.09 -15.54
C THR A 282 3.77 13.24 -15.39
N LYS A 283 5.06 12.99 -15.58
CA LYS A 283 6.05 14.07 -15.56
C LYS A 283 5.90 14.97 -16.78
N THR A 284 5.73 16.26 -16.52
CA THR A 284 5.72 17.28 -17.59
C THR A 284 7.12 17.46 -18.16
N ALA A 285 7.20 18.06 -19.36
CA ALA A 285 8.47 18.35 -20.04
C ALA A 285 9.32 19.39 -19.27
#